data_790844fe074712f81f06d0688bfef66b
#
_entry.id   790844fe074712f81f06d0688bfef66b
#
_cell.length_a   1.000
_cell.length_b   1.000
_cell.length_c   1.000
_cell.angle_alpha   90.00
_cell.angle_beta   90.00
_cell.angle_gamma   90.00
#
_symmetry.space_group_name_H-M   'P 1'
#
loop_
_entity.id
_entity.type
_entity.pdbx_description
1 polymer ?
#
loop_
_entity_poly.entity_id
_entity_poly.type
_entity_poly.pdbx_seq_one_letter_code
_entity_poly.pdbx_strand_id
1 'polypeptide(L)'
;GQRALARVAPSATRPTHLVCADMERLPLAPGSVNLVWSSLALQWAHDLEATFRGFHRALAPGGLLMFATFGPDTLKELRAAFAEIDDAPHVNRFIDLHDIGDMLIHAGFASPVMEMDMLTLTYADLRSLMRDLKGIGAHNAAASRRRGLLGKSAWNRLERAYESKRLEGRLPATFEVIYGHAWAGDKTQRADGRQVIEFAIGERRRKHGLA
;
A
#
# COMPACT_ATOMS: atom_id res chain seq x y z
N GLY A 1 5.08 -11.27 -12.85
CA GLY A 1 4.30 -10.69 -13.94
C GLY A 1 3.54 -11.73 -14.75
N GLN A 2 4.03 -12.28 -15.84
CA GLN A 2 3.29 -13.18 -16.75
C GLN A 2 2.71 -14.45 -16.10
N ARG A 3 3.38 -15.05 -15.10
CA ARG A 3 2.87 -16.21 -14.37
C ARG A 3 1.68 -15.91 -13.46
N ALA A 4 1.54 -14.67 -12.99
CA ALA A 4 0.39 -14.24 -12.20
C ALA A 4 -0.84 -14.04 -13.10
N LEU A 5 -0.66 -13.49 -14.31
CA LEU A 5 -1.72 -13.29 -15.29
C LEU A 5 -2.39 -14.60 -15.72
N ALA A 6 -1.60 -15.69 -15.85
CA ALA A 6 -2.12 -16.99 -16.22
C ALA A 6 -3.07 -17.65 -15.19
N ARG A 7 -3.19 -17.07 -13.96
CA ARG A 7 -4.07 -17.58 -12.90
C ARG A 7 -5.42 -16.87 -12.84
N VAL A 8 -5.61 -15.80 -13.61
CA VAL A 8 -6.87 -15.08 -13.65
C VAL A 8 -7.78 -15.77 -14.69
N ALA A 9 -8.82 -16.46 -14.20
CA ALA A 9 -9.83 -17.02 -15.09
C ALA A 9 -10.68 -15.90 -15.70
N PRO A 10 -10.92 -15.89 -17.02
CA PRO A 10 -11.81 -14.92 -17.61
C PRO A 10 -13.23 -15.12 -17.06
N SER A 11 -13.87 -14.01 -16.65
CA SER A 11 -15.28 -14.04 -16.26
C SER A 11 -16.16 -14.19 -17.52
N ALA A 12 -17.11 -15.13 -17.50
CA ALA A 12 -18.03 -15.35 -18.60
C ALA A 12 -19.01 -14.16 -18.82
N THR A 13 -19.14 -13.26 -17.84
CA THR A 13 -20.14 -12.20 -17.85
C THR A 13 -19.58 -10.79 -18.10
N ARG A 14 -18.25 -10.60 -17.97
CA ARG A 14 -17.59 -9.29 -18.22
C ARG A 14 -16.22 -9.51 -18.86
N PRO A 15 -15.88 -8.74 -19.90
CA PRO A 15 -14.56 -8.83 -20.52
C PRO A 15 -13.48 -8.43 -19.49
N THR A 16 -12.50 -9.31 -19.28
CA THR A 16 -11.34 -9.04 -18.43
C THR A 16 -10.12 -8.89 -19.31
N HIS A 17 -9.47 -7.73 -19.25
CA HIS A 17 -8.25 -7.42 -19.98
C HIS A 17 -7.05 -7.54 -19.04
N LEU A 18 -6.08 -8.39 -19.38
CA LEU A 18 -4.88 -8.62 -18.58
C LEU A 18 -3.75 -7.77 -19.14
N VAL A 19 -3.19 -6.89 -18.28
CA VAL A 19 -2.08 -6.01 -18.63
C VAL A 19 -0.93 -6.27 -17.66
N CYS A 20 0.26 -6.51 -18.19
CA CYS A 20 1.49 -6.55 -17.39
C CYS A 20 2.20 -5.21 -17.55
N ALA A 21 2.22 -4.42 -16.50
CA ALA A 21 2.79 -3.07 -16.51
C ALA A 21 3.47 -2.74 -15.18
N ASP A 22 4.26 -1.68 -15.19
CA ASP A 22 4.77 -1.02 -14.01
C ASP A 22 3.67 -0.15 -13.38
N MET A 23 3.44 -0.28 -12.08
CA MET A 23 2.42 0.51 -11.39
C MET A 23 2.78 2.00 -11.32
N GLU A 24 4.06 2.34 -11.37
CA GLU A 24 4.54 3.73 -11.43
C GLU A 24 4.34 4.36 -12.82
N ARG A 25 4.09 3.54 -13.85
CA ARG A 25 3.91 3.95 -15.26
C ARG A 25 2.77 3.20 -15.93
N LEU A 26 1.57 3.35 -15.39
CA LEU A 26 0.40 2.66 -15.93
C LEU A 26 0.12 3.05 -17.39
N PRO A 27 0.01 2.07 -18.32
CA PRO A 27 -0.31 2.31 -19.71
C PRO A 27 -1.82 2.51 -19.93
N LEU A 28 -2.44 3.35 -19.09
CA LEU A 28 -3.85 3.70 -19.16
C LEU A 28 -4.00 5.14 -19.66
N ALA A 29 -4.99 5.38 -20.51
CA ALA A 29 -5.32 6.72 -20.93
C ALA A 29 -5.83 7.56 -19.75
N PRO A 30 -5.63 8.88 -19.75
CA PRO A 30 -6.20 9.75 -18.73
C PRO A 30 -7.72 9.63 -18.66
N GLY A 31 -8.27 9.55 -17.45
CA GLY A 31 -9.71 9.49 -17.22
C GLY A 31 -10.40 8.24 -17.75
N SER A 32 -9.68 7.13 -17.95
CA SER A 32 -10.21 5.93 -18.61
C SER A 32 -10.83 4.90 -17.66
N VAL A 33 -10.66 5.07 -16.34
CA VAL A 33 -11.19 4.14 -15.35
C VAL A 33 -11.94 4.88 -14.24
N ASN A 34 -12.96 4.23 -13.66
CA ASN A 34 -13.75 4.81 -12.57
C ASN A 34 -13.31 4.32 -11.19
N LEU A 35 -12.57 3.23 -11.14
CA LEU A 35 -12.06 2.64 -9.91
C LEU A 35 -10.65 2.12 -10.13
N VAL A 36 -9.77 2.47 -9.18
CA VAL A 36 -8.49 1.80 -8.99
C VAL A 36 -8.56 1.07 -7.65
N TRP A 37 -8.31 -0.22 -7.67
CA TRP A 37 -8.21 -1.04 -6.46
C TRP A 37 -6.83 -1.67 -6.38
N SER A 38 -6.10 -1.36 -5.30
CA SER A 38 -4.77 -1.91 -5.03
C SER A 38 -4.77 -2.62 -3.67
N SER A 39 -4.62 -3.94 -3.67
CA SER A 39 -4.56 -4.73 -2.43
C SER A 39 -3.14 -5.25 -2.22
N LEU A 40 -2.49 -4.77 -1.16
CA LEU A 40 -1.14 -5.17 -0.72
C LEU A 40 -0.12 -5.19 -1.88
N ALA A 41 -0.15 -4.14 -2.70
CA ALA A 41 0.76 -3.97 -3.83
C ALA A 41 1.59 -2.68 -3.74
N LEU A 42 1.08 -1.63 -3.10
CA LEU A 42 1.74 -0.31 -3.03
C LEU A 42 3.10 -0.33 -2.32
N GLN A 43 3.32 -1.26 -1.39
CA GLN A 43 4.59 -1.45 -0.72
C GLN A 43 5.76 -1.83 -1.65
N TRP A 44 5.48 -2.17 -2.89
CA TRP A 44 6.48 -2.50 -3.92
C TRP A 44 6.82 -1.31 -4.81
N ALA A 45 6.10 -0.20 -4.71
CA ALA A 45 6.43 1.03 -5.41
C ALA A 45 7.72 1.65 -4.87
N HIS A 46 8.62 2.08 -5.75
CA HIS A 46 9.80 2.84 -5.36
C HIS A 46 9.47 4.31 -5.14
N ASP A 47 8.57 4.86 -5.96
CA ASP A 47 8.02 6.21 -5.86
C ASP A 47 6.50 6.12 -5.71
N LEU A 48 6.03 6.09 -4.45
CA LEU A 48 4.61 5.98 -4.14
C LEU A 48 3.84 7.23 -4.58
N GLU A 49 4.46 8.40 -4.49
CA GLU A 49 3.82 9.64 -4.91
C GLU A 49 3.63 9.69 -6.44
N ALA A 50 4.63 9.25 -7.23
CA ALA A 50 4.47 9.09 -8.68
C ALA A 50 3.40 8.06 -9.03
N THR A 51 3.29 6.98 -8.24
CA THR A 51 2.23 5.96 -8.38
C THR A 51 0.86 6.58 -8.18
N PHE A 52 0.65 7.35 -7.12
CA PHE A 52 -0.62 8.04 -6.86
C PHE A 52 -0.95 9.07 -7.95
N ARG A 53 0.01 9.84 -8.43
CA ARG A 53 -0.20 10.74 -9.59
C ARG A 53 -0.63 9.95 -10.84
N GLY A 54 -0.04 8.77 -11.07
CA GLY A 54 -0.41 7.86 -12.15
C GLY A 54 -1.85 7.34 -12.02
N PHE A 55 -2.27 6.98 -10.81
CA PHE A 55 -3.64 6.54 -10.52
C PHE A 55 -4.64 7.68 -10.69
N HIS A 56 -4.33 8.86 -10.13
CA HIS A 56 -5.17 10.05 -10.30
C HIS A 56 -5.34 10.43 -11.77
N ARG A 57 -4.28 10.37 -12.57
CA ARG A 57 -4.33 10.62 -14.02
C ARG A 57 -5.26 9.64 -14.74
N ALA A 58 -5.20 8.35 -14.39
CA ALA A 58 -5.98 7.31 -15.03
C ALA A 58 -7.46 7.33 -14.63
N LEU A 59 -7.78 7.79 -13.43
CA LEU A 59 -9.14 7.90 -12.93
C LEU A 59 -9.92 9.02 -13.68
N ALA A 60 -11.19 8.73 -13.96
CA ALA A 60 -12.15 9.74 -14.41
C ALA A 60 -12.42 10.74 -13.27
N PRO A 61 -12.89 11.96 -13.55
CA PRO A 61 -13.39 12.87 -12.52
C PRO A 61 -14.43 12.17 -11.64
N GLY A 62 -14.29 12.31 -10.31
CA GLY A 62 -15.12 11.59 -9.34
C GLY A 62 -14.85 10.08 -9.23
N GLY A 63 -13.82 9.58 -9.90
CA GLY A 63 -13.38 8.19 -9.77
C GLY A 63 -12.76 7.90 -8.41
N LEU A 64 -12.81 6.64 -7.97
CA LEU A 64 -12.42 6.19 -6.64
C LEU A 64 -11.10 5.42 -6.67
N LEU A 65 -10.17 5.78 -5.80
CA LEU A 65 -9.04 4.95 -5.41
C LEU A 65 -9.37 4.24 -4.10
N MET A 66 -9.18 2.92 -4.06
CA MET A 66 -9.21 2.12 -2.84
C MET A 66 -7.92 1.28 -2.76
N PHE A 67 -7.34 1.21 -1.58
CA PHE A 67 -6.13 0.41 -1.42
C PHE A 67 -5.97 -0.15 -0.01
N ALA A 68 -5.16 -1.21 0.08
CA ALA A 68 -4.53 -1.68 1.30
C ALA A 68 -3.02 -1.75 1.09
N THR A 69 -2.25 -1.38 2.11
CA THR A 69 -0.79 -1.48 2.12
C THR A 69 -0.29 -1.80 3.53
N PHE A 70 1.01 -2.02 3.68
CA PHE A 70 1.60 -2.24 4.98
C PHE A 70 2.16 -0.94 5.59
N GLY A 71 2.02 -0.81 6.91
CA GLY A 71 2.57 0.27 7.71
C GLY A 71 3.88 -0.10 8.42
N PRO A 72 4.53 0.87 9.08
CA PRO A 72 5.88 0.75 9.63
C PRO A 72 6.06 -0.33 10.71
N ASP A 73 5.00 -0.67 11.44
CA ASP A 73 5.05 -1.73 12.48
C ASP A 73 4.97 -3.16 11.92
N THR A 74 4.79 -3.31 10.60
CA THR A 74 4.77 -4.64 9.97
C THR A 74 6.10 -5.36 10.19
N LEU A 75 6.01 -6.61 10.70
CA LEU A 75 7.14 -7.50 11.00
C LEU A 75 8.17 -6.87 11.96
N LYS A 76 7.73 -6.05 12.91
CA LYS A 76 8.61 -5.41 13.89
C LYS A 76 9.42 -6.40 14.70
N GLU A 77 8.85 -7.57 15.04
CA GLU A 77 9.55 -8.62 15.76
C GLU A 77 10.69 -9.22 14.94
N LEU A 78 10.44 -9.44 13.63
CA LEU A 78 11.46 -9.96 12.71
C LEU A 78 12.56 -8.91 12.47
N ARG A 79 12.18 -7.64 12.32
CA ARG A 79 13.14 -6.54 12.18
C ARG A 79 14.04 -6.41 13.41
N ALA A 80 13.47 -6.49 14.61
CA ALA A 80 14.22 -6.45 15.86
C ALA A 80 15.17 -7.65 16.00
N ALA A 81 14.74 -8.85 15.61
CA ALA A 81 15.59 -10.03 15.66
C ALA A 81 16.76 -9.96 14.66
N PHE A 82 16.54 -9.41 13.45
CA PHE A 82 17.62 -9.20 12.49
C PHE A 82 18.62 -8.13 12.92
N ALA A 83 18.18 -7.09 13.63
CA ALA A 83 19.08 -6.07 14.18
C ALA A 83 20.13 -6.62 15.16
N GLU A 84 19.88 -7.80 15.77
CA GLU A 84 20.88 -8.51 16.58
C GLU A 84 21.92 -9.26 15.74
N ILE A 85 21.73 -9.37 14.43
CA ILE A 85 22.58 -10.14 13.53
C ILE A 85 23.53 -9.24 12.76
N ASP A 86 23.00 -8.20 12.11
CA ASP A 86 23.74 -7.22 11.36
C ASP A 86 22.90 -5.94 11.15
N ASP A 87 23.53 -4.88 10.62
CA ASP A 87 22.89 -3.59 10.33
C ASP A 87 22.21 -3.52 8.95
N ALA A 88 22.17 -4.65 8.20
CA ALA A 88 21.57 -4.66 6.88
C ALA A 88 20.03 -4.63 6.97
N PRO A 89 19.33 -3.95 6.05
CA PRO A 89 17.88 -3.99 6.02
C PRO A 89 17.39 -5.37 5.56
N HIS A 90 16.73 -6.11 6.45
CA HIS A 90 16.14 -7.43 6.17
C HIS A 90 14.63 -7.38 5.96
N VAL A 91 13.96 -6.35 6.47
CA VAL A 91 12.55 -6.05 6.28
C VAL A 91 12.45 -4.69 5.60
N ASN A 92 11.58 -4.56 4.61
CA ASN A 92 11.34 -3.30 3.93
C ASN A 92 10.88 -2.22 4.94
N ARG A 93 11.26 -0.98 4.69
CA ARG A 93 10.66 0.16 5.39
C ARG A 93 9.33 0.47 4.72
N PHE A 94 8.28 0.50 5.52
CA PHE A 94 6.96 0.91 5.06
C PHE A 94 6.71 2.36 5.45
N ILE A 95 5.84 3.02 4.71
CA ILE A 95 5.51 4.43 4.88
C ILE A 95 4.38 4.55 5.92
N ASP A 96 4.45 5.59 6.73
CA ASP A 96 3.44 5.89 7.74
C ASP A 96 2.11 6.33 7.10
N LEU A 97 1.01 6.09 7.82
CA LEU A 97 -0.34 6.44 7.40
C LEU A 97 -0.49 7.92 7.06
N HIS A 98 0.10 8.82 7.87
CA HIS A 98 0.00 10.27 7.67
C HIS A 98 0.76 10.70 6.41
N ASP A 99 1.96 10.16 6.20
CA ASP A 99 2.75 10.44 5.00
C ASP A 99 2.02 9.97 3.72
N ILE A 100 1.36 8.80 3.78
CA ILE A 100 0.53 8.32 2.67
C ILE A 100 -0.63 9.27 2.40
N GLY A 101 -1.29 9.75 3.46
CA GLY A 101 -2.39 10.72 3.35
C GLY A 101 -1.94 12.02 2.68
N ASP A 102 -0.79 12.55 3.07
CA ASP A 102 -0.20 13.76 2.47
C ASP A 102 0.17 13.53 1.00
N MET A 103 0.76 12.38 0.66
CA MET A 103 1.06 12.01 -0.73
C MET A 103 -0.21 11.95 -1.60
N LEU A 104 -1.34 11.47 -1.06
CA LEU A 104 -2.62 11.46 -1.77
C LEU A 104 -3.10 12.88 -2.09
N ILE A 105 -3.02 13.78 -1.11
CA ILE A 105 -3.39 15.20 -1.29
C ILE A 105 -2.48 15.85 -2.33
N HIS A 106 -1.17 15.66 -2.24
CA HIS A 106 -0.20 16.18 -3.21
C HIS A 106 -0.40 15.61 -4.62
N ALA A 107 -0.88 14.37 -4.73
CA ALA A 107 -1.22 13.75 -6.01
C ALA A 107 -2.54 14.26 -6.61
N GLY A 108 -3.30 15.11 -5.89
CA GLY A 108 -4.54 15.72 -6.37
C GLY A 108 -5.82 14.99 -5.95
N PHE A 109 -5.72 13.99 -5.07
CA PHE A 109 -6.91 13.34 -4.54
C PHE A 109 -7.64 14.21 -3.53
N ALA A 110 -8.96 14.09 -3.51
CA ALA A 110 -9.84 14.77 -2.57
C ALA A 110 -10.32 13.80 -1.47
N SER A 111 -10.52 14.35 -0.27
CA SER A 111 -11.13 13.65 0.87
C SER A 111 -10.51 12.28 1.16
N PRO A 112 -9.19 12.16 1.33
CA PRO A 112 -8.59 10.90 1.70
C PRO A 112 -9.10 10.46 3.06
N VAL A 113 -9.55 9.21 3.16
CA VAL A 113 -9.91 8.57 4.43
C VAL A 113 -8.97 7.40 4.63
N MET A 114 -8.34 7.35 5.79
CA MET A 114 -7.33 6.36 6.12
C MET A 114 -7.69 5.68 7.44
N GLU A 115 -7.48 4.38 7.48
CA GLU A 115 -7.67 3.54 8.66
C GLU A 115 -6.50 2.58 8.79
N MET A 116 -6.16 2.19 10.00
CA MET A 116 -5.09 1.25 10.30
C MET A 116 -5.58 0.16 11.23
N ASP A 117 -5.18 -1.08 10.95
CA ASP A 117 -5.48 -2.23 11.79
C ASP A 117 -4.21 -3.03 12.07
N MET A 118 -4.09 -3.55 13.31
CA MET A 118 -2.96 -4.34 13.76
C MET A 118 -3.34 -5.83 13.81
N LEU A 119 -2.81 -6.60 12.86
CA LEU A 119 -3.02 -8.04 12.79
C LEU A 119 -1.80 -8.78 13.33
N THR A 120 -1.99 -9.67 14.28
CA THR A 120 -0.91 -10.54 14.77
C THR A 120 -1.16 -11.98 14.35
N LEU A 121 -0.33 -12.46 13.43
CA LEU A 121 -0.28 -13.87 13.08
C LEU A 121 0.68 -14.59 14.04
N THR A 122 0.42 -15.85 14.35
CA THR A 122 1.26 -16.63 15.26
C THR A 122 1.78 -17.88 14.59
N TYR A 123 3.06 -18.18 14.82
CA TYR A 123 3.78 -19.29 14.19
C TYR A 123 4.34 -20.28 15.22
N ALA A 124 4.49 -21.52 14.83
CA ALA A 124 5.15 -22.53 15.68
C ALA A 124 6.66 -22.29 15.77
N ASP A 125 7.26 -21.86 14.66
CA ASP A 125 8.70 -21.63 14.54
C ASP A 125 8.99 -20.57 13.46
N LEU A 126 10.23 -20.04 13.47
CA LEU A 126 10.68 -19.02 12.54
C LEU A 126 10.68 -19.50 11.08
N ARG A 127 10.93 -20.80 10.84
CA ARG A 127 10.98 -21.36 9.47
C ARG A 127 9.61 -21.31 8.81
N SER A 128 8.56 -21.55 9.57
CA SER A 128 7.17 -21.46 9.11
C SER A 128 6.82 -20.03 8.70
N LEU A 129 7.16 -19.02 9.53
CA LEU A 129 7.01 -17.61 9.16
C LEU A 129 7.76 -17.29 7.86
N MET A 130 9.06 -17.66 7.77
CA MET A 130 9.86 -17.36 6.59
C MET A 130 9.35 -18.05 5.33
N ARG A 131 8.75 -19.23 5.46
CA ARG A 131 8.12 -19.96 4.35
C ARG A 131 6.88 -19.22 3.84
N ASP A 132 6.02 -18.75 4.75
CA ASP A 132 4.81 -18.03 4.39
C ASP A 132 5.14 -16.69 3.73
N LEU A 133 6.09 -15.92 4.28
CA LEU A 133 6.56 -14.68 3.67
C LEU A 133 7.11 -14.92 2.26
N LYS A 134 7.87 -16.00 2.06
CA LYS A 134 8.33 -16.39 0.72
C LYS A 134 7.18 -16.80 -0.20
N GLY A 135 6.15 -17.47 0.35
CA GLY A 135 4.98 -17.92 -0.40
C GLY A 135 4.14 -16.77 -0.98
N ILE A 136 4.00 -15.68 -0.25
CA ILE A 136 3.31 -14.46 -0.71
C ILE A 136 4.21 -13.55 -1.57
N GLY A 137 5.46 -13.95 -1.82
CA GLY A 137 6.40 -13.16 -2.62
C GLY A 137 7.04 -12.01 -1.84
N ALA A 138 6.93 -11.97 -0.51
CA ALA A 138 7.55 -10.97 0.33
C ALA A 138 9.07 -11.19 0.41
N HIS A 139 9.76 -10.82 -0.66
CA HIS A 139 11.22 -10.79 -0.70
C HIS A 139 11.73 -9.43 -0.29
N ASN A 140 12.90 -9.41 0.37
CA ASN A 140 13.59 -8.16 0.64
C ASN A 140 14.00 -7.50 -0.70
N ALA A 141 13.33 -6.41 -1.06
CA ALA A 141 13.57 -5.66 -2.29
C ALA A 141 14.56 -4.49 -2.10
N ALA A 142 15.06 -4.24 -0.89
CA ALA A 142 15.96 -3.13 -0.62
C ALA A 142 17.23 -3.22 -1.48
N ALA A 143 17.63 -2.12 -2.11
CA ALA A 143 18.84 -2.05 -2.93
C ALA A 143 20.11 -2.36 -2.09
N SER A 144 20.10 -1.99 -0.81
CA SER A 144 21.16 -2.22 0.18
C SER A 144 21.09 -3.60 0.85
N ARG A 145 20.18 -4.50 0.42
CA ARG A 145 20.06 -5.83 1.01
C ARG A 145 21.36 -6.63 0.87
N ARG A 146 21.63 -7.47 1.85
CA ARG A 146 22.70 -8.47 1.77
C ARG A 146 22.47 -9.41 0.57
N ARG A 147 23.47 -9.57 -0.31
CA ARG A 147 23.39 -10.44 -1.49
C ARG A 147 23.82 -11.88 -1.22
N GLY A 148 24.46 -12.15 -0.07
CA GLY A 148 24.93 -13.48 0.31
C GLY A 148 23.89 -14.26 1.11
N LEU A 149 24.06 -15.59 1.18
CA LEU A 149 23.29 -16.47 2.03
C LEU A 149 23.54 -16.13 3.51
N LEU A 150 22.50 -16.24 4.33
CA LEU A 150 22.65 -16.20 5.78
C LEU A 150 23.33 -17.49 6.21
N GLY A 151 24.56 -17.41 6.74
CA GLY A 151 25.31 -18.59 7.21
C GLY A 151 24.60 -19.26 8.38
N LYS A 152 24.88 -20.56 8.61
CA LYS A 152 24.25 -21.37 9.67
C LYS A 152 24.35 -20.72 11.07
N SER A 153 25.50 -20.12 11.39
CA SER A 153 25.69 -19.43 12.67
C SER A 153 24.77 -18.20 12.80
N ALA A 154 24.64 -17.40 11.76
CA ALA A 154 23.77 -16.22 11.75
C ALA A 154 22.27 -16.64 11.82
N TRP A 155 21.90 -17.72 11.12
CA TRP A 155 20.56 -18.30 11.24
C TRP A 155 20.24 -18.73 12.68
N ASN A 156 21.15 -19.44 13.33
CA ASN A 156 20.93 -19.89 14.71
C ASN A 156 20.84 -18.70 15.70
N ARG A 157 21.56 -17.61 15.45
CA ARG A 157 21.39 -16.36 16.23
C ARG A 157 20.01 -15.74 16.01
N LEU A 158 19.59 -15.61 14.76
CA LEU A 158 18.28 -15.09 14.40
C LEU A 158 17.15 -15.89 15.05
N GLU A 159 17.25 -17.22 14.98
CA GLU A 159 16.26 -18.12 15.56
C GLU A 159 16.16 -17.92 17.09
N ARG A 160 17.30 -17.78 17.79
CA ARG A 160 17.33 -17.48 19.23
C ARG A 160 16.77 -16.08 19.55
N ALA A 161 17.15 -15.06 18.76
CA ALA A 161 16.66 -13.70 18.94
C ALA A 161 15.13 -13.61 18.74
N TYR A 162 14.61 -14.36 17.76
CA TYR A 162 13.16 -14.39 17.53
C TYR A 162 12.44 -15.23 18.60
N GLU A 163 13.07 -16.32 19.07
CA GLU A 163 12.53 -17.19 20.13
C GLU A 163 12.30 -16.43 21.43
N SER A 164 13.11 -15.43 21.74
CA SER A 164 12.92 -14.57 22.92
C SER A 164 11.60 -13.78 22.90
N LYS A 165 10.93 -13.70 21.77
CA LYS A 165 9.65 -13.00 21.57
C LYS A 165 8.43 -13.93 21.64
N ARG A 166 8.65 -15.21 21.99
CA ARG A 166 7.58 -16.21 22.13
C ARG A 166 6.58 -15.80 23.21
N LEU A 167 5.32 -15.77 22.84
CA LEU A 167 4.19 -15.50 23.72
C LEU A 167 3.23 -16.71 23.68
N GLU A 168 2.79 -17.19 24.80
CA GLU A 168 1.83 -18.30 24.92
C GLU A 168 2.19 -19.52 24.03
N GLY A 169 3.47 -19.86 23.97
CA GLY A 169 3.96 -20.99 23.18
C GLY A 169 4.03 -20.72 21.66
N ARG A 170 3.76 -19.50 21.18
CA ARG A 170 3.75 -19.14 19.75
C ARG A 170 4.67 -17.94 19.49
N LEU A 171 5.19 -17.85 18.26
CA LEU A 171 5.98 -16.71 17.79
C LEU A 171 5.05 -15.72 17.10
N PRO A 172 4.93 -14.48 17.61
CA PRO A 172 4.10 -13.46 16.99
C PRO A 172 4.77 -12.88 15.73
N ALA A 173 3.99 -12.53 14.73
CA ALA A 173 4.39 -11.69 13.61
C ALA A 173 3.32 -10.65 13.40
N THR A 174 3.64 -9.41 13.68
CA THR A 174 2.73 -8.28 13.58
C THR A 174 2.70 -7.77 12.15
N PHE A 175 1.49 -7.48 11.66
CA PHE A 175 1.24 -6.80 10.39
C PHE A 175 0.37 -5.58 10.67
N GLU A 176 0.90 -4.41 10.43
CA GLU A 176 0.15 -3.17 10.38
C GLU A 176 -0.42 -3.03 8.97
N VAL A 177 -1.74 -3.06 8.84
CA VAL A 177 -2.42 -2.92 7.56
C VAL A 177 -3.09 -1.56 7.51
N ILE A 178 -2.69 -0.75 6.54
CA ILE A 178 -3.26 0.56 6.28
C ILE A 178 -4.26 0.41 5.13
N TYR A 179 -5.50 0.78 5.37
CA TYR A 179 -6.56 0.89 4.38
C TYR A 179 -6.76 2.35 4.03
N GLY A 180 -6.95 2.64 2.76
CA GLY A 180 -7.22 3.99 2.33
C GLY A 180 -8.17 4.04 1.15
N HIS A 181 -8.95 5.14 1.09
CA HIS A 181 -9.66 5.51 -0.12
C HIS A 181 -9.63 7.02 -0.30
N ALA A 182 -9.69 7.45 -1.56
CA ALA A 182 -9.73 8.85 -1.92
C ALA A 182 -10.36 9.03 -3.30
N TRP A 183 -10.94 10.19 -3.55
CA TRP A 183 -11.63 10.50 -4.79
C TRP A 183 -10.72 11.30 -5.73
N ALA A 184 -10.74 10.98 -7.02
CA ALA A 184 -10.16 11.86 -8.01
C ALA A 184 -11.05 13.11 -8.10
N GLY A 185 -10.56 14.23 -7.56
CA GLY A 185 -11.26 15.50 -7.60
C GLY A 185 -11.53 15.96 -9.03
N ASP A 186 -12.42 16.93 -9.20
CA ASP A 186 -12.63 17.58 -10.49
C ASP A 186 -11.31 18.17 -10.98
N LYS A 187 -10.93 17.81 -12.21
CA LYS A 187 -9.68 18.27 -12.84
C LYS A 187 -9.74 19.74 -13.25
N THR A 188 -10.40 20.58 -12.48
CA THR A 188 -10.44 22.04 -12.65
C THR A 188 -9.15 22.68 -12.16
N GLN A 189 -8.01 22.25 -12.71
CA GLN A 189 -6.82 23.10 -12.70
C GLN A 189 -6.96 24.10 -13.85
N ARG A 190 -6.98 25.40 -13.52
CA ARG A 190 -6.74 26.44 -14.52
C ARG A 190 -5.37 26.23 -15.14
N ALA A 191 -5.20 26.66 -16.38
CA ALA A 191 -3.93 26.59 -17.13
C ALA A 191 -2.73 27.26 -16.39
N ASP A 192 -3.00 28.04 -15.32
CA ASP A 192 -2.03 28.73 -14.48
C ASP A 192 -1.65 27.94 -13.20
N GLY A 193 -2.10 26.69 -13.05
CA GLY A 193 -1.78 25.83 -11.92
C GLY A 193 -2.54 26.12 -10.61
N ARG A 194 -3.48 27.08 -10.61
CA ARG A 194 -4.26 27.41 -9.40
C ARG A 194 -5.45 26.46 -9.23
N GLN A 195 -5.67 25.97 -8.02
CA GLN A 195 -6.89 25.24 -7.66
C GLN A 195 -8.07 26.20 -7.58
N VAL A 196 -9.16 25.87 -8.26
CA VAL A 196 -10.44 26.60 -8.10
C VAL A 196 -11.23 25.91 -7.01
N ILE A 197 -11.38 26.55 -5.87
CA ILE A 197 -12.29 26.12 -4.82
C ILE A 197 -13.65 26.77 -5.11
N GLU A 198 -14.60 26.00 -5.60
CA GLU A 198 -15.98 26.45 -5.75
C GLU A 198 -16.67 26.39 -4.38
N PHE A 199 -16.99 27.55 -3.83
CA PHE A 199 -17.87 27.63 -2.68
C PHE A 199 -19.32 27.68 -3.19
N ALA A 200 -20.10 26.64 -2.93
CA ALA A 200 -21.56 26.70 -3.11
C ALA A 200 -22.13 27.66 -2.06
N ILE A 201 -22.39 28.90 -2.47
CA ILE A 201 -23.11 29.85 -1.62
C ILE A 201 -24.56 29.35 -1.60
N GLY A 202 -24.96 28.70 -0.50
CA GLY A 202 -26.34 28.25 -0.32
C GLY A 202 -27.31 29.43 -0.47
N GLU A 203 -28.25 29.35 -1.38
CA GLU A 203 -29.35 30.32 -1.51
C GLU A 203 -30.11 30.40 -0.20
N ARG A 204 -29.99 31.53 0.49
CA ARG A 204 -30.89 31.88 1.61
C ARG A 204 -32.33 31.99 1.07
N ARG A 205 -33.14 30.97 1.30
CA ARG A 205 -34.59 31.08 1.12
C ARG A 205 -35.07 32.31 1.94
N ARG A 206 -35.41 33.38 1.22
CA ARG A 206 -36.18 34.51 1.79
C ARG A 206 -37.56 33.94 2.14
N LYS A 207 -37.82 33.75 3.41
CA LYS A 207 -39.19 33.60 3.91
C LYS A 207 -39.89 34.95 3.69
N HIS A 208 -40.77 35.00 2.71
CA HIS A 208 -41.74 36.09 2.64
C HIS A 208 -42.72 35.90 3.79
N GLY A 209 -42.74 36.91 4.68
CA GLY A 209 -43.76 37.04 5.71
C GLY A 209 -45.09 37.40 5.10
N LEU A 210 -46.09 36.80 5.67
CA LEU A 210 -47.50 37.13 5.48
C LEU A 210 -47.81 38.54 5.95
N ALA A 211 -48.58 39.22 5.16
CA ALA A 211 -49.59 40.16 5.60
C ALA A 211 -50.95 39.48 5.62
#